data_6070a3ff58ccd5f6d214ad52163e0b4b
#
_entry.id   6070a3ff58ccd5f6d214ad52163e0b4b
#
_cell.length_a   1.000
_cell.length_b   1.000
_cell.length_c   1.000
_cell.angle_alpha   90.00
_cell.angle_beta   90.00
_cell.angle_gamma   90.00
#
_symmetry.space_group_name_H-M   'P 1'
#
loop_
_entity.id
_entity.type
_entity.pdbx_description
1 polymer ?
#
loop_
_entity_poly.entity_id
_entity_poly.type
_entity_poly.pdbx_seq_one_letter_code
_entity_poly.pdbx_strand_id
1 'polypeptide(L)'
;NGKTYTMTQHGFARDMEFTLDSQTQDTLWFSIVSNETTMENYPFTFRLEVGYQLKGTEVTVLWNVINTDTKEMYFSIGAHPAFFASMTLEDGPDTDHIHVGDNIEGTFTCYRVTENAMALEDDTLVLPRDLPLTADLFSRDAIISKDDQASRLALAYPDGQEYVVMQFDEPIFGLWSPTSDAPFVCLEPWHGRCDADDFTGTLQERAYERMLEVGGVFNGVYTIGLPLE
;
A
#
# COMPACT_ATOMS: atom_id res chain seq x y z
N ASN A 1 24.70 -12.04 -1.75
CA ASN A 1 26.00 -12.29 -2.36
C ASN A 1 27.01 -11.14 -2.16
N GLY A 2 26.83 -10.28 -1.15
CA GLY A 2 27.78 -9.22 -0.77
C GLY A 2 27.83 -8.01 -1.73
N LYS A 3 26.93 -7.93 -2.71
CA LYS A 3 26.79 -6.75 -3.56
C LYS A 3 25.65 -5.87 -3.04
N THR A 4 25.91 -4.57 -2.92
CA THR A 4 24.92 -3.56 -2.54
C THR A 4 24.21 -3.06 -3.80
N TYR A 5 22.88 -2.91 -3.71
CA TYR A 5 22.03 -2.32 -4.72
C TYR A 5 21.28 -1.14 -4.12
N THR A 6 20.92 -0.17 -4.94
CA THR A 6 20.14 0.99 -4.51
C THR A 6 18.75 0.91 -5.10
N MET A 7 17.74 0.97 -4.25
CA MET A 7 16.34 1.06 -4.64
C MET A 7 15.79 2.41 -4.19
N THR A 8 15.02 3.07 -5.04
CA THR A 8 14.31 4.31 -4.68
C THR A 8 13.11 3.99 -3.80
N GLN A 9 12.66 4.98 -3.04
CA GLN A 9 11.38 4.91 -2.33
C GLN A 9 10.25 4.50 -3.30
N HIS A 10 9.38 3.59 -2.89
CA HIS A 10 8.31 2.97 -3.70
C HIS A 10 8.78 2.06 -4.85
N GLY A 11 10.07 1.77 -4.94
CA GLY A 11 10.60 0.95 -6.03
C GLY A 11 10.54 1.63 -7.40
N PHE A 12 10.72 0.86 -8.47
CA PHE A 12 10.86 1.37 -9.84
C PHE A 12 9.63 1.12 -10.72
N ALA A 13 8.72 0.23 -10.33
CA ALA A 13 7.60 -0.18 -11.20
C ALA A 13 6.71 1.00 -11.59
N ARG A 14 6.48 1.95 -10.69
CA ARG A 14 5.67 3.15 -10.94
C ARG A 14 6.23 4.07 -12.02
N ASP A 15 7.52 4.00 -12.29
CA ASP A 15 8.24 4.85 -13.26
C ASP A 15 8.48 4.11 -14.60
N MET A 16 7.98 2.87 -14.74
CA MET A 16 8.12 2.06 -15.95
C MET A 16 6.88 2.18 -16.84
N GLU A 17 7.10 2.09 -18.14
CA GLU A 17 6.02 1.97 -19.12
C GLU A 17 5.49 0.54 -19.16
N PHE A 18 4.20 0.37 -18.84
CA PHE A 18 3.52 -0.92 -18.90
C PHE A 18 2.98 -1.21 -20.31
N THR A 19 3.11 -2.45 -20.73
CA THR A 19 2.50 -2.95 -21.96
C THR A 19 1.08 -3.44 -21.66
N LEU A 20 0.12 -3.07 -22.50
CA LEU A 20 -1.23 -3.65 -22.45
C LEU A 20 -1.19 -5.07 -23.02
N ASP A 21 -1.46 -6.07 -22.18
CA ASP A 21 -1.46 -7.49 -22.56
C ASP A 21 -2.83 -7.95 -23.08
N SER A 22 -3.90 -7.53 -22.39
CA SER A 22 -5.27 -7.90 -22.78
C SER A 22 -6.29 -6.88 -22.30
N GLN A 23 -7.40 -6.83 -23.04
CA GLN A 23 -8.55 -6.00 -22.74
C GLN A 23 -9.85 -6.75 -23.06
N THR A 24 -10.79 -6.69 -22.13
CA THR A 24 -12.20 -7.08 -22.34
C THR A 24 -13.11 -5.87 -22.12
N GLN A 25 -14.41 -6.09 -21.97
CA GLN A 25 -15.35 -4.99 -21.71
C GLN A 25 -15.15 -4.40 -20.29
N ASP A 26 -14.70 -5.20 -19.33
CA ASP A 26 -14.66 -4.88 -17.90
C ASP A 26 -13.28 -5.14 -17.26
N THR A 27 -12.33 -5.66 -18.02
CA THR A 27 -11.02 -6.06 -17.48
C THR A 27 -9.88 -5.61 -18.37
N LEU A 28 -8.83 -5.06 -17.75
CA LEU A 28 -7.56 -4.69 -18.41
C LEU A 28 -6.42 -5.41 -17.70
N TRP A 29 -5.43 -5.90 -18.47
CA TRP A 29 -4.18 -6.41 -17.94
C TRP A 29 -3.00 -5.71 -18.57
N PHE A 30 -2.08 -5.28 -17.73
CA PHE A 30 -0.82 -4.64 -18.12
C PHE A 30 0.34 -5.41 -17.51
N SER A 31 1.51 -5.34 -18.16
CA SER A 31 2.71 -5.95 -17.61
C SER A 31 3.96 -5.15 -17.85
N ILE A 32 4.95 -5.39 -16.99
CA ILE A 32 6.35 -5.07 -17.18
C ILE A 32 7.19 -6.33 -16.98
N VAL A 33 8.35 -6.37 -17.61
CA VAL A 33 9.36 -7.40 -17.42
C VAL A 33 10.68 -6.76 -17.04
N SER A 34 11.52 -7.53 -16.34
CA SER A 34 12.89 -7.10 -16.03
C SER A 34 13.66 -6.79 -17.32
N ASN A 35 14.52 -5.80 -17.27
CA ASN A 35 15.39 -5.37 -18.34
C ASN A 35 16.78 -4.97 -17.80
N GLU A 36 17.68 -4.49 -18.63
CA GLU A 36 19.04 -4.10 -18.22
C GLU A 36 19.01 -3.03 -17.11
N THR A 37 18.11 -2.04 -17.22
CA THR A 37 17.98 -0.98 -16.23
C THR A 37 17.46 -1.49 -14.88
N THR A 38 16.45 -2.37 -14.87
CA THR A 38 15.94 -2.93 -13.61
C THR A 38 16.98 -3.82 -12.94
N MET A 39 17.80 -4.55 -13.71
CA MET A 39 18.86 -5.41 -13.20
C MET A 39 20.01 -4.64 -12.51
N GLU A 40 20.17 -3.34 -12.77
CA GLU A 40 21.14 -2.51 -12.08
C GLU A 40 20.79 -2.31 -10.58
N ASN A 41 19.49 -2.22 -10.28
CA ASN A 41 18.98 -1.94 -8.94
C ASN A 41 18.35 -3.17 -8.26
N TYR A 42 17.80 -4.10 -9.06
CA TYR A 42 17.09 -5.28 -8.59
C TYR A 42 17.52 -6.50 -9.41
N PRO A 43 18.46 -7.33 -8.91
CA PRO A 43 19.17 -8.33 -9.69
C PRO A 43 18.41 -9.65 -9.87
N PHE A 44 17.12 -9.56 -10.19
CA PHE A 44 16.24 -10.69 -10.48
C PHE A 44 15.51 -10.47 -11.80
N THR A 45 15.30 -11.54 -12.54
CA THR A 45 14.41 -11.50 -13.69
C THR A 45 12.99 -11.84 -13.25
N PHE A 46 12.05 -11.00 -13.66
CA PHE A 46 10.65 -11.09 -13.26
C PHE A 46 9.70 -10.65 -14.37
N ARG A 47 8.44 -11.02 -14.21
CA ARG A 47 7.30 -10.41 -14.86
C ARG A 47 6.32 -9.95 -13.78
N LEU A 48 5.92 -8.69 -13.82
CA LEU A 48 4.83 -8.14 -13.02
C LEU A 48 3.64 -7.87 -13.94
N GLU A 49 2.49 -8.43 -13.59
CA GLU A 49 1.23 -8.16 -14.25
C GLU A 49 0.31 -7.43 -13.28
N VAL A 50 -0.36 -6.38 -13.77
CA VAL A 50 -1.35 -5.61 -13.03
C VAL A 50 -2.65 -5.64 -13.79
N GLY A 51 -3.70 -6.18 -13.15
CA GLY A 51 -5.04 -6.28 -13.68
C GLY A 51 -5.98 -5.29 -13.00
N TYR A 52 -6.93 -4.77 -13.77
CA TYR A 52 -8.04 -3.96 -13.27
C TYR A 52 -9.34 -4.56 -13.77
N GLN A 53 -10.24 -4.90 -12.86
CA GLN A 53 -11.57 -5.40 -13.21
C GLN A 53 -12.64 -4.48 -12.62
N LEU A 54 -13.55 -4.01 -13.48
CA LEU A 54 -14.68 -3.17 -13.08
C LEU A 54 -15.95 -4.01 -12.96
N LYS A 55 -16.61 -3.93 -11.79
CA LYS A 55 -17.90 -4.57 -11.56
C LYS A 55 -18.84 -3.62 -10.82
N GLY A 56 -19.81 -3.04 -11.54
CA GLY A 56 -20.69 -2.03 -10.96
C GLY A 56 -19.88 -0.80 -10.52
N THR A 57 -19.89 -0.52 -9.24
CA THR A 57 -19.15 0.59 -8.61
C THR A 57 -17.86 0.13 -7.93
N GLU A 58 -17.40 -1.07 -8.20
CA GLU A 58 -16.20 -1.66 -7.61
C GLU A 58 -15.11 -1.86 -8.67
N VAL A 59 -13.90 -1.48 -8.35
CA VAL A 59 -12.67 -1.80 -9.09
C VAL A 59 -11.86 -2.79 -8.29
N THR A 60 -11.63 -3.98 -8.84
CA THR A 60 -10.67 -4.95 -8.30
C THR A 60 -9.32 -4.73 -8.96
N VAL A 61 -8.28 -4.55 -8.17
CA VAL A 61 -6.88 -4.51 -8.62
C VAL A 61 -6.23 -5.85 -8.31
N LEU A 62 -5.59 -6.42 -9.33
CA LEU A 62 -5.00 -7.75 -9.31
C LEU A 62 -3.51 -7.64 -9.60
N TRP A 63 -2.70 -8.37 -8.84
CA TRP A 63 -1.26 -8.47 -9.08
C TRP A 63 -0.85 -9.92 -9.32
N ASN A 64 -0.03 -10.14 -10.35
CA ASN A 64 0.73 -11.37 -10.51
C ASN A 64 2.22 -11.01 -10.56
N VAL A 65 2.98 -11.44 -9.55
CA VAL A 65 4.45 -11.35 -9.55
C VAL A 65 5.00 -12.72 -9.89
N ILE A 66 5.72 -12.82 -10.98
CA ILE A 66 6.21 -14.09 -11.54
C ILE A 66 7.75 -14.08 -11.48
N ASN A 67 8.32 -15.04 -10.78
CA ASN A 67 9.76 -15.26 -10.79
C ASN A 67 10.16 -15.96 -12.12
N THR A 68 10.78 -15.24 -13.02
CA THR A 68 11.33 -15.76 -14.28
C THR A 68 12.83 -16.02 -14.22
N ASP A 69 13.44 -15.83 -13.02
CA ASP A 69 14.86 -16.07 -12.79
C ASP A 69 15.17 -17.57 -12.63
N THR A 70 16.44 -17.90 -12.60
CA THR A 70 16.97 -19.23 -12.33
C THR A 70 17.29 -19.49 -10.86
N LYS A 71 16.92 -18.54 -9.97
CA LYS A 71 17.12 -18.54 -8.52
C LYS A 71 15.89 -18.01 -7.80
N GLU A 72 15.81 -18.22 -6.49
CA GLU A 72 14.81 -17.59 -5.63
C GLU A 72 14.84 -16.08 -5.78
N MET A 73 13.65 -15.48 -5.81
CA MET A 73 13.45 -14.04 -5.94
C MET A 73 12.77 -13.50 -4.69
N TYR A 74 13.25 -12.37 -4.19
CA TYR A 74 12.72 -11.68 -3.00
C TYR A 74 12.15 -10.35 -3.43
N PHE A 75 10.93 -10.01 -2.97
CA PHE A 75 10.25 -8.78 -3.38
C PHE A 75 9.24 -8.31 -2.33
N SER A 76 8.92 -7.03 -2.41
CA SER A 76 7.76 -6.40 -1.77
C SER A 76 6.88 -5.77 -2.84
N ILE A 77 5.58 -5.71 -2.61
CA ILE A 77 4.62 -5.02 -3.46
C ILE A 77 3.55 -4.35 -2.62
N GLY A 78 3.06 -3.21 -3.07
CA GLY A 78 1.97 -2.48 -2.42
C GLY A 78 1.33 -1.49 -3.38
N ALA A 79 0.20 -0.93 -2.97
CA ALA A 79 -0.49 0.13 -3.69
C ALA A 79 -0.40 1.46 -2.93
N HIS A 80 -0.62 2.56 -3.66
CA HIS A 80 -0.61 3.91 -3.11
C HIS A 80 -1.76 4.76 -3.70
N PRO A 81 -3.02 4.26 -3.68
CA PRO A 81 -4.13 5.02 -4.19
C PRO A 81 -4.48 6.18 -3.28
N ALA A 82 -4.84 7.31 -3.89
CA ALA A 82 -5.23 8.54 -3.22
C ALA A 82 -6.71 8.86 -3.50
N PHE A 83 -7.40 9.32 -2.49
CA PHE A 83 -8.82 9.65 -2.56
C PHE A 83 -9.07 11.05 -2.02
N PHE A 84 -9.98 11.80 -2.65
CA PHE A 84 -10.42 13.07 -2.10
C PHE A 84 -10.99 12.88 -0.70
N ALA A 85 -10.56 13.74 0.22
CA ALA A 85 -11.03 13.75 1.60
C ALA A 85 -10.89 15.16 2.18
N SER A 86 -11.76 15.51 3.11
CA SER A 86 -11.72 16.78 3.82
C SER A 86 -10.94 16.60 5.14
N MET A 87 -9.84 17.34 5.27
CA MET A 87 -9.05 17.41 6.51
C MET A 87 -9.24 18.79 7.16
N THR A 88 -9.40 18.80 8.47
CA THR A 88 -9.58 20.03 9.25
C THR A 88 -8.56 20.14 10.38
N LEU A 89 -8.43 21.32 11.00
CA LEU A 89 -7.46 21.54 12.10
C LEU A 89 -7.79 20.71 13.34
N GLU A 90 -9.08 20.49 13.59
CA GLU A 90 -9.59 19.74 14.74
C GLU A 90 -10.71 18.83 14.25
N ASP A 91 -11.00 17.77 14.99
CA ASP A 91 -12.21 16.97 14.77
C ASP A 91 -13.46 17.84 14.87
N GLY A 92 -14.33 17.75 13.87
CA GLY A 92 -15.49 18.63 13.78
C GLY A 92 -16.45 18.28 12.64
N PRO A 93 -17.49 19.08 12.44
CA PRO A 93 -18.57 18.77 11.52
C PRO A 93 -18.17 18.72 10.04
N ASP A 94 -16.99 19.19 9.69
CA ASP A 94 -16.48 19.21 8.31
C ASP A 94 -15.27 18.26 8.11
N THR A 95 -14.93 17.44 9.14
CA THR A 95 -13.80 16.50 9.10
C THR A 95 -14.27 15.15 8.59
N ASP A 96 -13.68 14.66 7.51
CA ASP A 96 -13.88 13.26 7.10
C ASP A 96 -13.13 12.30 8.03
N HIS A 97 -13.54 11.05 8.02
CA HIS A 97 -12.99 10.00 8.87
C HIS A 97 -12.44 8.85 8.06
N ILE A 98 -11.45 8.14 8.61
CA ILE A 98 -11.04 6.80 8.15
C ILE A 98 -11.64 5.78 9.11
N HIS A 99 -12.47 4.90 8.60
CA HIS A 99 -12.94 3.72 9.32
C HIS A 99 -11.96 2.56 9.11
N VAL A 100 -11.43 2.00 10.20
CA VAL A 100 -10.43 0.91 10.19
C VAL A 100 -11.07 -0.39 10.62
N GLY A 101 -11.34 -1.27 9.66
CA GLY A 101 -12.04 -2.55 9.85
C GLY A 101 -13.56 -2.43 9.71
N ASP A 102 -14.27 -3.55 9.91
CA ASP A 102 -15.74 -3.59 9.88
C ASP A 102 -16.37 -3.06 11.16
N ASN A 103 -15.69 -3.22 12.28
CA ASN A 103 -16.06 -2.65 13.57
C ASN A 103 -15.17 -1.45 13.86
N ILE A 104 -15.75 -0.26 13.82
CA ILE A 104 -15.05 1.01 14.09
C ILE A 104 -14.96 1.36 15.58
N GLU A 105 -15.54 0.54 16.47
CA GLU A 105 -15.33 0.67 17.91
C GLU A 105 -13.92 0.21 18.31
N GLY A 106 -13.34 0.87 19.31
CA GLY A 106 -12.01 0.52 19.82
C GLY A 106 -10.85 1.19 19.09
N THR A 107 -9.70 0.56 19.10
CA THR A 107 -8.43 1.13 18.63
C THR A 107 -7.65 0.16 17.74
N PHE A 108 -6.68 0.69 17.02
CA PHE A 108 -5.65 -0.09 16.33
C PHE A 108 -4.26 0.45 16.67
N THR A 109 -3.25 -0.38 16.47
CA THR A 109 -1.85 -0.05 16.76
C THR A 109 -1.09 0.20 15.47
N CYS A 110 -0.30 1.26 15.44
CA CYS A 110 0.53 1.64 14.31
C CYS A 110 1.85 2.24 14.78
N TYR A 111 2.72 2.56 13.86
CA TYR A 111 3.97 3.27 14.08
C TYR A 111 4.22 4.30 12.97
N ARG A 112 5.15 5.21 13.21
CA ARG A 112 5.53 6.25 12.26
C ARG A 112 6.77 5.84 11.47
N VAL A 113 7.11 6.65 10.50
CA VAL A 113 8.36 6.55 9.75
C VAL A 113 9.29 7.73 10.08
N THR A 114 10.59 7.55 9.86
CA THR A 114 11.56 8.64 9.92
C THR A 114 11.47 9.52 8.67
N GLU A 115 12.15 10.68 8.68
CA GLU A 115 12.32 11.55 7.49
C GLU A 115 12.94 10.83 6.28
N ASN A 116 13.64 9.71 6.51
CA ASN A 116 14.20 8.86 5.46
C ASN A 116 13.32 7.67 5.09
N ALA A 117 12.04 7.71 5.45
CA ALA A 117 11.06 6.64 5.24
C ALA A 117 11.46 5.28 5.85
N MET A 118 12.12 5.30 7.01
CA MET A 118 12.43 4.11 7.80
C MET A 118 11.38 3.91 8.89
N ALA A 119 10.94 2.67 9.12
CA ALA A 119 9.94 2.38 10.13
C ALA A 119 10.49 2.55 11.56
N LEU A 120 9.77 3.30 12.38
CA LEU A 120 10.05 3.50 13.81
C LEU A 120 9.21 2.53 14.64
N GLU A 121 9.60 1.25 14.69
CA GLU A 121 8.80 0.19 15.35
C GLU A 121 8.58 0.45 16.86
N ASP A 122 9.49 1.18 17.49
CA ASP A 122 9.40 1.55 18.91
C ASP A 122 8.52 2.81 19.15
N ASP A 123 8.28 3.63 18.11
CA ASP A 123 7.37 4.79 18.19
C ASP A 123 5.91 4.35 17.91
N THR A 124 5.40 3.52 18.81
CA THR A 124 4.06 2.95 18.69
C THR A 124 2.98 3.96 19.04
N LEU A 125 1.98 4.07 18.16
CA LEU A 125 0.77 4.84 18.34
C LEU A 125 -0.43 3.91 18.54
N VAL A 126 -1.38 4.36 19.36
CA VAL A 126 -2.71 3.73 19.48
C VAL A 126 -3.74 4.74 19.03
N LEU A 127 -4.39 4.46 17.90
CA LEU A 127 -5.38 5.36 17.29
C LEU A 127 -6.78 4.73 17.32
N PRO A 128 -7.85 5.55 17.36
CA PRO A 128 -9.20 5.03 17.25
C PRO A 128 -9.44 4.40 15.87
N ARG A 129 -10.34 3.43 15.79
CA ARG A 129 -10.76 2.83 14.51
C ARG A 129 -11.68 3.73 13.70
N ASP A 130 -12.41 4.61 14.35
CA ASP A 130 -13.09 5.76 13.77
C ASP A 130 -12.14 6.96 13.88
N LEU A 131 -11.28 7.14 12.88
CA LEU A 131 -10.13 8.04 12.91
C LEU A 131 -10.44 9.33 12.15
N PRO A 132 -10.61 10.48 12.87
CA PRO A 132 -10.82 11.76 12.20
C PRO A 132 -9.55 12.21 11.44
N LEU A 133 -9.75 12.73 10.23
CA LEU A 133 -8.68 13.27 9.37
C LEU A 133 -8.30 14.69 9.81
N THR A 134 -7.61 14.78 10.95
CA THR A 134 -7.12 16.06 11.47
C THR A 134 -5.81 16.47 10.79
N ALA A 135 -5.58 17.77 10.69
CA ALA A 135 -4.44 18.36 9.99
C ALA A 135 -3.06 17.93 10.52
N ASP A 136 -2.96 17.56 11.79
CA ASP A 136 -1.74 17.13 12.44
C ASP A 136 -1.50 15.61 12.38
N LEU A 137 -2.49 14.84 11.91
CA LEU A 137 -2.43 13.39 11.85
C LEU A 137 -1.17 12.89 11.09
N PHE A 138 -0.86 13.54 9.97
CA PHE A 138 0.29 13.23 9.11
C PHE A 138 1.48 14.20 9.26
N SER A 139 1.51 15.01 10.33
CA SER A 139 2.57 16.00 10.56
C SER A 139 3.98 15.41 10.69
N ARG A 140 4.07 14.10 10.95
CA ARG A 140 5.31 13.32 11.05
C ARG A 140 5.33 12.19 10.02
N ASP A 141 4.86 12.45 8.77
CA ASP A 141 4.82 11.51 7.66
C ASP A 141 3.78 10.37 7.83
N ALA A 142 3.94 9.27 7.13
CA ALA A 142 3.01 8.15 7.08
C ALA A 142 2.80 7.45 8.43
N ILE A 143 1.62 6.88 8.57
CA ILE A 143 1.25 5.98 9.67
C ILE A 143 1.16 4.58 9.09
N ILE A 144 1.90 3.63 9.67
CA ILE A 144 1.91 2.23 9.23
C ILE A 144 1.24 1.36 10.29
N SER A 145 0.23 0.58 9.90
CA SER A 145 -0.41 -0.38 10.79
C SER A 145 0.57 -1.47 11.21
N LYS A 146 0.36 -2.05 12.40
CA LYS A 146 0.97 -3.34 12.75
C LYS A 146 0.13 -4.49 12.20
N ASP A 147 0.67 -5.69 12.28
CA ASP A 147 0.19 -6.94 11.70
C ASP A 147 -1.32 -7.18 11.76
N ASP A 148 -1.91 -7.52 10.62
CA ASP A 148 -3.26 -8.09 10.45
C ASP A 148 -4.39 -7.44 11.28
N GLN A 149 -4.32 -6.14 11.51
CA GLN A 149 -5.31 -5.45 12.35
C GLN A 149 -6.59 -5.08 11.62
N ALA A 150 -6.57 -5.02 10.31
CA ALA A 150 -7.72 -4.79 9.46
C ALA A 150 -7.50 -5.34 8.06
N SER A 151 -8.56 -5.78 7.42
CA SER A 151 -8.65 -6.16 6.01
C SER A 151 -9.55 -5.21 5.22
N ARG A 152 -9.94 -4.09 5.85
CA ARG A 152 -10.84 -3.08 5.29
C ARG A 152 -10.48 -1.70 5.83
N LEU A 153 -10.50 -0.72 4.92
CA LEU A 153 -10.49 0.70 5.23
C LEU A 153 -11.65 1.38 4.52
N ALA A 154 -12.24 2.41 5.11
CA ALA A 154 -13.19 3.24 4.39
C ALA A 154 -12.97 4.72 4.68
N LEU A 155 -13.35 5.58 3.74
CA LEU A 155 -13.52 7.01 3.97
C LEU A 155 -14.98 7.28 4.20
N ALA A 156 -15.26 8.04 5.23
CA ALA A 156 -16.60 8.43 5.64
C ALA A 156 -16.72 9.94 5.80
N TYR A 157 -17.90 10.46 5.45
CA TYR A 157 -18.27 11.82 5.78
C TYR A 157 -18.40 12.02 7.31
N PRO A 158 -18.48 13.26 7.80
CA PRO A 158 -18.63 13.54 9.23
C PRO A 158 -19.88 12.92 9.89
N ASP A 159 -20.89 12.57 9.10
CA ASP A 159 -22.11 11.89 9.57
C ASP A 159 -21.97 10.36 9.63
N GLY A 160 -20.79 9.83 9.26
CA GLY A 160 -20.47 8.40 9.27
C GLY A 160 -20.85 7.65 7.99
N GLN A 161 -21.43 8.33 6.98
CA GLN A 161 -21.72 7.69 5.68
C GLN A 161 -20.42 7.44 4.92
N GLU A 162 -20.13 6.19 4.62
CA GLU A 162 -18.95 5.81 3.86
C GLU A 162 -19.14 6.09 2.36
N TYR A 163 -18.11 6.67 1.71
CA TYR A 163 -18.12 7.01 0.28
C TYR A 163 -17.01 6.32 -0.53
N VAL A 164 -15.97 5.81 0.13
CA VAL A 164 -14.96 4.91 -0.44
C VAL A 164 -14.76 3.75 0.49
N VAL A 165 -14.75 2.54 -0.03
CA VAL A 165 -14.45 1.33 0.74
C VAL A 165 -13.34 0.57 0.04
N MET A 166 -12.27 0.28 0.74
CA MET A 166 -11.18 -0.58 0.29
C MET A 166 -11.20 -1.88 1.08
N GLN A 167 -11.13 -3.02 0.38
CA GLN A 167 -10.94 -4.34 0.99
C GLN A 167 -9.66 -4.96 0.45
N PHE A 168 -8.90 -5.63 1.31
CA PHE A 168 -7.59 -6.19 1.00
C PHE A 168 -7.27 -7.36 1.93
N ASP A 169 -6.27 -8.18 1.55
CA ASP A 169 -5.73 -9.28 2.36
C ASP A 169 -4.24 -9.08 2.72
N GLU A 170 -3.73 -7.89 2.52
CA GLU A 170 -2.39 -7.48 2.87
C GLU A 170 -2.21 -7.40 4.39
N PRO A 171 -1.05 -7.84 4.94
CA PRO A 171 -0.84 -7.90 6.39
C PRO A 171 -0.69 -6.52 7.03
N ILE A 172 -0.40 -5.49 6.25
CA ILE A 172 -0.19 -4.12 6.71
C ILE A 172 -0.82 -3.12 5.75
N PHE A 173 -1.18 -1.98 6.29
CA PHE A 173 -1.60 -0.83 5.48
C PHE A 173 -0.90 0.44 5.95
N GLY A 174 -0.70 1.36 5.01
CA GLY A 174 -0.23 2.72 5.24
C GLY A 174 -1.37 3.73 5.12
N LEU A 175 -1.29 4.80 5.89
CA LEU A 175 -2.13 6.00 5.78
C LEU A 175 -1.21 7.20 5.62
N TRP A 176 -1.49 8.04 4.63
CA TRP A 176 -0.64 9.19 4.37
C TRP A 176 -1.36 10.34 3.65
N SER A 177 -0.93 11.56 3.95
CA SER A 177 -1.21 12.77 3.20
C SER A 177 -0.01 13.70 3.26
N PRO A 178 0.32 14.44 2.16
CA PRO A 178 1.56 15.21 2.09
C PRO A 178 1.58 16.45 2.98
N THR A 179 0.43 17.08 3.19
CA THR A 179 0.27 18.32 3.96
C THR A 179 -1.10 18.37 4.59
N SER A 180 -1.24 19.22 5.62
CA SER A 180 -2.49 19.42 6.35
C SER A 180 -3.62 20.05 5.53
N ASP A 181 -3.31 20.61 4.37
CA ASP A 181 -4.26 21.23 3.44
C ASP A 181 -4.40 20.47 2.11
N ALA A 182 -3.79 19.30 2.01
CA ALA A 182 -3.98 18.44 0.84
C ALA A 182 -5.43 17.95 0.78
N PRO A 183 -6.08 18.02 -0.40
CA PRO A 183 -7.47 17.62 -0.53
C PRO A 183 -7.64 16.10 -0.71
N PHE A 184 -6.71 15.30 -0.21
CA PHE A 184 -6.72 13.84 -0.36
C PHE A 184 -5.97 13.13 0.74
N VAL A 185 -6.30 11.87 0.94
CA VAL A 185 -5.57 10.91 1.77
C VAL A 185 -5.29 9.64 0.97
N CYS A 186 -4.16 8.99 1.25
CA CYS A 186 -3.81 7.68 0.70
C CYS A 186 -4.19 6.58 1.68
N LEU A 187 -4.82 5.54 1.15
CA LEU A 187 -5.11 4.28 1.84
C LEU A 187 -4.32 3.19 1.13
N GLU A 188 -3.30 2.64 1.78
CA GLU A 188 -2.24 1.91 1.11
C GLU A 188 -2.11 0.47 1.60
N PRO A 189 -2.67 -0.54 0.89
CA PRO A 189 -2.48 -1.95 1.23
C PRO A 189 -1.10 -2.44 0.78
N TRP A 190 -0.36 -3.14 1.69
CA TRP A 190 1.02 -3.53 1.44
C TRP A 190 1.34 -4.99 1.78
N HIS A 191 2.02 -5.68 0.84
CA HIS A 191 2.79 -6.91 1.04
C HIS A 191 4.29 -6.57 1.12
N GLY A 192 4.69 -5.93 2.19
CA GLY A 192 6.03 -5.42 2.43
C GLY A 192 5.99 -4.01 2.96
N ARG A 193 7.09 -3.53 3.48
CA ARG A 193 7.23 -2.17 4.01
C ARG A 193 8.66 -1.65 3.88
N CYS A 194 8.88 -0.39 4.22
CA CYS A 194 10.22 0.15 4.41
C CYS A 194 10.95 -0.59 5.54
N ASP A 195 12.28 -0.55 5.52
CA ASP A 195 13.09 -1.14 6.59
C ASP A 195 12.87 -0.41 7.92
N ALA A 196 13.09 -1.12 9.03
CA ALA A 196 13.23 -0.49 10.33
C ALA A 196 14.50 0.40 10.35
N ASP A 197 14.51 1.43 11.17
CA ASP A 197 15.60 2.42 11.22
C ASP A 197 16.93 1.82 11.73
N ASP A 198 16.88 0.71 12.43
CA ASP A 198 18.02 -0.05 12.92
C ASP A 198 18.36 -1.29 12.05
N PHE A 199 17.63 -1.53 10.96
CA PHE A 199 17.83 -2.70 10.10
C PHE A 199 19.17 -2.63 9.35
N THR A 200 19.98 -3.69 9.51
CA THR A 200 21.29 -3.84 8.85
C THR A 200 21.45 -5.17 8.12
N GLY A 201 20.36 -5.89 7.96
CA GLY A 201 20.32 -7.22 7.35
C GLY A 201 20.36 -7.22 5.81
N THR A 202 20.15 -8.39 5.26
CA THR A 202 20.06 -8.63 3.82
C THR A 202 18.62 -8.46 3.33
N LEU A 203 18.39 -8.39 2.01
CA LEU A 203 17.05 -8.36 1.43
C LEU A 203 16.16 -9.52 1.92
N GLN A 204 16.73 -10.71 2.10
CA GLN A 204 16.03 -11.91 2.58
C GLN A 204 15.56 -11.81 4.05
N GLU A 205 16.21 -10.98 4.84
CA GLU A 205 15.93 -10.81 6.28
C GLU A 205 14.99 -9.64 6.57
N ARG A 206 14.57 -8.90 5.53
CA ARG A 206 13.64 -7.79 5.69
C ARG A 206 12.28 -8.27 6.21
N ALA A 207 11.69 -7.50 7.10
CA ALA A 207 10.34 -7.79 7.58
C ALA A 207 9.32 -7.72 6.42
N TYR A 208 8.42 -8.69 6.36
CA TYR A 208 7.37 -8.85 5.34
C TYR A 208 7.87 -9.06 3.91
N GLU A 209 9.17 -9.28 3.71
CA GLU A 209 9.69 -9.60 2.39
C GLU A 209 9.13 -10.94 1.89
N ARG A 210 8.67 -10.97 0.65
CA ARG A 210 8.14 -12.17 0.00
C ARG A 210 9.23 -12.90 -0.75
N MET A 211 9.16 -14.24 -0.76
CA MET A 211 10.06 -15.09 -1.53
C MET A 211 9.26 -15.91 -2.55
N LEU A 212 9.76 -16.01 -3.76
CA LEU A 212 9.27 -16.90 -4.81
C LEU A 212 10.37 -17.85 -5.27
N GLU A 213 10.07 -19.12 -5.25
CA GLU A 213 10.84 -20.18 -5.90
C GLU A 213 10.97 -19.90 -7.40
N VAL A 214 11.90 -20.58 -8.07
CA VAL A 214 12.06 -20.53 -9.54
C VAL A 214 10.74 -20.90 -10.22
N GLY A 215 10.22 -20.03 -11.07
CA GLY A 215 8.93 -20.20 -11.74
C GLY A 215 7.71 -20.00 -10.85
N GLY A 216 7.91 -19.59 -9.58
CA GLY A 216 6.83 -19.29 -8.64
C GLY A 216 6.05 -18.06 -9.05
N VAL A 217 4.77 -18.03 -8.66
CA VAL A 217 3.83 -16.91 -8.90
C VAL A 217 3.19 -16.51 -7.58
N PHE A 218 3.22 -15.21 -7.30
CA PHE A 218 2.44 -14.58 -6.24
C PHE A 218 1.23 -13.90 -6.85
N ASN A 219 0.07 -14.06 -6.23
CA ASN A 219 -1.16 -13.36 -6.60
C ASN A 219 -1.59 -12.49 -5.40
N GLY A 220 -1.80 -11.21 -5.65
CA GLY A 220 -2.36 -10.27 -4.68
C GLY A 220 -3.62 -9.61 -5.24
N VAL A 221 -4.50 -9.15 -4.36
CA VAL A 221 -5.76 -8.52 -4.75
C VAL A 221 -6.23 -7.52 -3.70
N TYR A 222 -6.70 -6.38 -4.16
CA TYR A 222 -7.52 -5.49 -3.35
C TYR A 222 -8.65 -4.88 -4.18
N THR A 223 -9.70 -4.41 -3.51
CA THR A 223 -10.85 -3.79 -4.15
C THR A 223 -11.05 -2.36 -3.67
N ILE A 224 -11.56 -1.52 -4.55
CA ILE A 224 -12.02 -0.16 -4.25
C ILE A 224 -13.47 -0.09 -4.66
N GLY A 225 -14.36 0.09 -3.70
CA GLY A 225 -15.80 0.24 -3.90
C GLY A 225 -16.25 1.67 -3.63
N LEU A 226 -17.18 2.15 -4.45
CA LEU A 226 -17.91 3.40 -4.23
C LEU A 226 -19.34 3.03 -3.83
N PRO A 227 -19.69 3.05 -2.53
CA PRO A 227 -21.08 2.78 -2.11
C PRO A 227 -22.06 3.70 -2.83
N LEU A 228 -23.18 3.14 -3.29
CA LEU A 228 -24.27 3.93 -3.84
C LEU A 228 -25.02 4.62 -2.70
N GLU A 229 -25.40 5.87 -2.90
CA GLU A 229 -26.25 6.64 -2.00
C GLU A 229 -27.62 5.98 -1.77
#